data_0595d9929b0a8ec55d9e4e60184db32a
#
_entry.id   0595d9929b0a8ec55d9e4e60184db32a
#
_cell.length_a   1.000
_cell.length_b   1.000
_cell.length_c   1.000
_cell.angle_alpha   90.00
_cell.angle_beta   90.00
_cell.angle_gamma   90.00
#
_symmetry.space_group_name_H-M   'P 1'
#
loop_
_entity.id
_entity.type
_entity.pdbx_description
1 polymer ?
#
loop_
_entity_poly.entity_id
_entity_poly.type
_entity_poly.pdbx_seq_one_letter_code
_entity_poly.pdbx_strand_id
1 'polypeptide(L)'
;QLLEVPEGLELGGDLREVTIMMSDICGFTSLAEHLPPPQVVALLNGYFEQMTSIIFDHEGTIDEFLGDAILAVFGAPKRQENDPERAVRCALAMREAMATVNAANKKAGLPELQHRIALNTGSVIAGNIGSEQRAKYGCVGHAMNVTSRIEGQTHNDEILISDATRRAFSQDIFELGEP
;
A
#
# COMPACT_ATOMS: atom_id res chain seq x y z
N GLN A 1 -6.56 -6.75 25.24
CA GLN A 1 -7.57 -7.78 24.89
C GLN A 1 -7.09 -8.41 23.60
N LEU A 2 -6.64 -9.67 23.67
CA LEU A 2 -6.36 -10.50 22.50
C LEU A 2 -7.68 -10.64 21.73
N LEU A 3 -7.72 -10.17 20.49
CA LEU A 3 -8.82 -10.49 19.58
C LEU A 3 -8.80 -12.00 19.36
N GLU A 4 -9.77 -12.68 19.93
CA GLU A 4 -9.97 -14.11 19.71
C GLU A 4 -10.18 -14.32 18.20
N VAL A 5 -9.44 -15.27 17.64
CA VAL A 5 -9.66 -15.75 16.27
C VAL A 5 -11.08 -16.31 16.23
N PRO A 6 -11.96 -15.88 15.31
CA PRO A 6 -13.29 -16.46 15.19
C PRO A 6 -13.17 -17.98 15.02
N GLU A 7 -13.93 -18.74 15.82
CA GLU A 7 -14.00 -20.21 15.68
C GLU A 7 -14.39 -20.57 14.24
N GLY A 8 -13.52 -21.32 13.55
CA GLY A 8 -13.74 -21.78 12.18
C GLY A 8 -12.83 -21.17 11.10
N LEU A 9 -11.81 -20.39 11.46
CA LEU A 9 -10.80 -19.94 10.48
C LEU A 9 -9.86 -21.11 10.14
N GLU A 10 -10.10 -21.77 9.00
CA GLU A 10 -9.15 -22.75 8.47
C GLU A 10 -7.86 -22.02 8.02
N LEU A 11 -6.71 -22.51 8.51
CA LEU A 11 -5.40 -22.06 8.04
C LEU A 11 -5.18 -22.59 6.62
N GLY A 12 -4.66 -21.73 5.74
CA GLY A 12 -4.36 -22.09 4.36
C GLY A 12 -4.53 -20.92 3.43
N GLY A 13 -4.18 -21.14 2.18
CA GLY A 13 -4.30 -20.11 1.15
C GLY A 13 -4.20 -20.68 -0.25
N ASP A 14 -4.71 -19.92 -1.20
CA ASP A 14 -4.74 -20.26 -2.61
C ASP A 14 -3.71 -19.45 -3.38
N LEU A 15 -3.17 -20.04 -4.44
CA LEU A 15 -2.34 -19.30 -5.39
C LEU A 15 -3.24 -18.32 -6.15
N ARG A 16 -2.91 -17.02 -6.06
CA ARG A 16 -3.64 -15.95 -6.72
C ARG A 16 -2.67 -14.99 -7.42
N GLU A 17 -3.09 -14.50 -8.57
CA GLU A 17 -2.44 -13.34 -9.19
C GLU A 17 -3.08 -12.07 -8.62
N VAL A 18 -2.26 -11.18 -8.08
CA VAL A 18 -2.67 -9.92 -7.46
C VAL A 18 -1.78 -8.79 -7.94
N THR A 19 -2.28 -7.56 -7.83
CA THR A 19 -1.43 -6.37 -7.92
C THR A 19 -1.15 -5.87 -6.51
N ILE A 20 0.12 -5.80 -6.17
CA ILE A 20 0.63 -5.38 -4.87
C ILE A 20 1.02 -3.92 -4.99
N MET A 21 0.58 -3.13 -4.03
CA MET A 21 0.95 -1.72 -3.89
C MET A 21 1.68 -1.52 -2.56
N MET A 22 2.83 -0.88 -2.62
CA MET A 22 3.57 -0.45 -1.44
C MET A 22 3.77 1.06 -1.51
N SER A 23 3.30 1.76 -0.50
CA SER A 23 3.45 3.21 -0.36
C SER A 23 4.22 3.52 0.92
N ASP A 24 5.19 4.42 0.85
CA ASP A 24 6.09 4.77 1.95
C ASP A 24 6.30 6.28 2.03
N ILE A 25 6.45 6.83 3.25
CA ILE A 25 6.73 8.25 3.46
C ILE A 25 8.22 8.50 3.33
N CYS A 26 8.61 9.34 2.39
CA CYS A 26 10.01 9.61 2.12
C CYS A 26 10.70 10.31 3.30
N GLY A 27 11.80 9.71 3.79
CA GLY A 27 12.61 10.29 4.88
C GLY A 27 11.93 10.33 6.25
N PHE A 28 10.83 9.58 6.45
CA PHE A 28 10.06 9.63 7.70
C PHE A 28 10.87 9.25 8.93
N THR A 29 11.74 8.24 8.85
CA THR A 29 12.61 7.83 9.98
C THR A 29 13.44 9.01 10.48
N SER A 30 14.11 9.72 9.59
CA SER A 30 14.91 10.89 9.96
C SER A 30 14.03 12.05 10.49
N LEU A 31 12.85 12.25 9.90
CA LEU A 31 11.90 13.25 10.36
C LEU A 31 11.41 12.96 11.78
N ALA A 32 11.07 11.70 12.07
CA ALA A 32 10.57 11.24 13.36
C ALA A 32 11.60 11.39 14.49
N GLU A 33 12.90 11.30 14.19
CA GLU A 33 13.96 11.51 15.19
C GLU A 33 14.01 12.96 15.71
N HIS A 34 13.50 13.91 14.92
CA HIS A 34 13.56 15.36 15.26
C HIS A 34 12.23 15.94 15.76
N LEU A 35 11.16 15.12 15.79
CA LEU A 35 9.83 15.57 16.20
C LEU A 35 9.43 15.00 17.57
N PRO A 36 8.64 15.74 18.35
CA PRO A 36 7.99 15.18 19.53
C PRO A 36 7.10 14.00 19.17
N PRO A 37 7.08 12.91 19.98
CA PRO A 37 6.27 11.71 19.68
C PRO A 37 4.80 11.96 19.34
N PRO A 38 4.08 12.90 20.00
CA PRO A 38 2.70 13.21 19.61
C PRO A 38 2.56 13.76 18.18
N GLN A 39 3.55 14.51 17.70
CA GLN A 39 3.56 15.04 16.32
C GLN A 39 3.84 13.94 15.29
N VAL A 40 4.73 13.00 15.62
CA VAL A 40 5.00 11.81 14.78
C VAL A 40 3.72 11.00 14.60
N VAL A 41 3.00 10.73 15.69
CA VAL A 41 1.72 10.00 15.64
C VAL A 41 0.66 10.77 14.86
N ALA A 42 0.57 12.09 15.04
CA ALA A 42 -0.38 12.92 14.31
C ALA A 42 -0.13 12.91 12.80
N LEU A 43 1.14 12.98 12.36
CA LEU A 43 1.54 12.87 10.95
C LEU A 43 1.14 11.51 10.35
N LEU A 44 1.49 10.41 11.03
CA LEU A 44 1.14 9.06 10.58
C LEU A 44 -0.37 8.86 10.49
N ASN A 45 -1.11 9.24 11.51
CA ASN A 45 -2.55 9.06 11.53
C ASN A 45 -3.22 9.88 10.41
N GLY A 46 -2.84 11.12 10.21
CA GLY A 46 -3.38 11.94 9.13
C GLY A 46 -3.08 11.38 7.73
N TYR A 47 -1.86 10.88 7.52
CA TYR A 47 -1.48 10.20 6.29
C TYR A 47 -2.27 8.90 6.09
N PHE A 48 -2.28 8.02 7.08
CA PHE A 48 -2.97 6.73 6.99
C PHE A 48 -4.48 6.89 6.79
N GLU A 49 -5.14 7.80 7.50
CA GLU A 49 -6.57 8.07 7.34
C GLU A 49 -6.92 8.43 5.90
N GLN A 50 -6.16 9.35 5.30
CA GLN A 50 -6.39 9.78 3.92
C GLN A 50 -6.09 8.66 2.92
N MET A 51 -4.95 7.97 3.06
CA MET A 51 -4.53 6.94 2.12
C MET A 51 -5.39 5.68 2.20
N THR A 52 -5.79 5.25 3.41
CA THR A 52 -6.66 4.08 3.57
C THR A 52 -8.04 4.30 3.00
N SER A 53 -8.60 5.51 3.14
CA SER A 53 -9.88 5.86 2.50
C SER A 53 -9.79 5.69 0.98
N ILE A 54 -8.74 6.21 0.36
CA ILE A 54 -8.53 6.10 -1.10
C ILE A 54 -8.36 4.65 -1.53
N ILE A 55 -7.59 3.85 -0.78
CA ILE A 55 -7.41 2.42 -1.07
C ILE A 55 -8.75 1.68 -1.04
N PHE A 56 -9.59 1.94 -0.04
CA PHE A 56 -10.92 1.32 0.05
C PHE A 56 -11.87 1.80 -1.04
N ASP A 57 -11.86 3.08 -1.39
CA ASP A 57 -12.66 3.63 -2.48
C ASP A 57 -12.33 2.97 -3.84
N HIS A 58 -11.08 2.51 -3.99
CA HIS A 58 -10.63 1.73 -5.14
C HIS A 58 -10.74 0.22 -4.93
N GLU A 59 -11.44 -0.24 -3.89
CA GLU A 59 -11.64 -1.65 -3.55
C GLU A 59 -10.32 -2.44 -3.37
N GLY A 60 -9.26 -1.77 -2.91
CA GLY A 60 -8.02 -2.37 -2.45
C GLY A 60 -8.18 -2.96 -1.05
N THR A 61 -7.39 -3.95 -0.74
CA THR A 61 -7.31 -4.58 0.59
C THR A 61 -5.99 -4.21 1.24
N ILE A 62 -6.02 -3.64 2.44
CA ILE A 62 -4.80 -3.38 3.20
C ILE A 62 -4.35 -4.70 3.84
N ASP A 63 -3.15 -5.12 3.50
CA ASP A 63 -2.53 -6.32 4.08
C ASP A 63 -1.86 -5.99 5.40
N GLU A 64 -1.05 -4.92 5.44
CA GLU A 64 -0.31 -4.53 6.65
C GLU A 64 0.16 -3.07 6.60
N PHE A 65 0.36 -2.49 7.80
CA PHE A 65 1.14 -1.28 7.99
C PHE A 65 2.55 -1.67 8.46
N LEU A 66 3.57 -1.25 7.74
CA LEU A 66 4.98 -1.56 8.00
C LEU A 66 5.71 -0.27 8.39
N GLY A 67 5.59 0.13 9.66
CA GLY A 67 6.08 1.43 10.12
C GLY A 67 5.26 2.57 9.51
N ASP A 68 5.86 3.34 8.64
CA ASP A 68 5.23 4.42 7.86
C ASP A 68 4.77 3.97 6.46
N ALA A 69 5.00 2.71 6.09
CA ALA A 69 4.56 2.15 4.82
C ALA A 69 3.18 1.48 4.92
N ILE A 70 2.45 1.52 3.81
CA ILE A 70 1.19 0.81 3.60
C ILE A 70 1.43 -0.27 2.55
N LEU A 71 1.12 -1.51 2.91
CA LEU A 71 1.08 -2.63 2.00
C LEU A 71 -0.38 -2.96 1.68
N ALA A 72 -0.77 -2.81 0.42
CA ALA A 72 -2.11 -3.11 -0.05
C ALA A 72 -2.09 -4.03 -1.26
N VAL A 73 -3.16 -4.77 -1.46
CA VAL A 73 -3.32 -5.70 -2.56
C VAL A 73 -4.65 -5.51 -3.29
N PHE A 74 -4.65 -5.72 -4.59
CA PHE A 74 -5.81 -5.73 -5.47
C PHE A 74 -5.90 -7.12 -6.10
N GLY A 75 -7.07 -7.77 -6.00
CA GLY A 75 -7.27 -9.13 -6.47
C GLY A 75 -7.39 -10.19 -5.35
N ALA A 76 -7.28 -9.79 -4.07
CA ALA A 76 -7.52 -10.64 -2.92
C ALA A 76 -8.18 -9.82 -1.80
N PRO A 77 -9.10 -10.41 -1.01
CA PRO A 77 -9.66 -11.75 -1.13
C PRO A 77 -10.55 -11.94 -2.36
N LYS A 78 -11.06 -10.86 -2.94
CA LYS A 78 -11.94 -10.88 -4.12
C LYS A 78 -11.18 -10.39 -5.36
N ARG A 79 -11.14 -11.23 -6.40
CA ARG A 79 -10.57 -10.86 -7.71
C ARG A 79 -11.60 -10.08 -8.54
N GLN A 80 -11.10 -9.08 -9.28
CA GLN A 80 -11.85 -8.35 -10.29
C GLN A 80 -11.05 -8.30 -11.61
N GLU A 81 -11.72 -8.03 -12.74
CA GLU A 81 -11.07 -8.08 -14.05
C GLU A 81 -10.01 -7.01 -14.26
N ASN A 82 -10.15 -5.86 -13.58
CA ASN A 82 -9.29 -4.68 -13.75
C ASN A 82 -8.41 -4.36 -12.53
N ASP A 83 -8.04 -5.37 -11.74
CA ASP A 83 -7.23 -5.20 -10.53
C ASP A 83 -5.95 -4.36 -10.75
N PRO A 84 -5.13 -4.58 -11.81
CA PRO A 84 -3.93 -3.78 -12.04
C PRO A 84 -4.25 -2.31 -12.39
N GLU A 85 -5.28 -2.06 -13.19
CA GLU A 85 -5.70 -0.70 -13.55
C GLU A 85 -6.22 0.05 -12.32
N ARG A 86 -7.03 -0.59 -11.48
CA ARG A 86 -7.54 0.00 -10.24
C ARG A 86 -6.42 0.36 -9.28
N ALA A 87 -5.41 -0.50 -9.16
CA ALA A 87 -4.22 -0.23 -8.36
C ALA A 87 -3.46 1.02 -8.84
N VAL A 88 -3.29 1.19 -10.15
CA VAL A 88 -2.65 2.39 -10.72
C VAL A 88 -3.50 3.63 -10.50
N ARG A 89 -4.81 3.56 -10.71
CA ARG A 89 -5.74 4.68 -10.43
C ARG A 89 -5.71 5.08 -8.95
N CYS A 90 -5.68 4.10 -8.06
CA CYS A 90 -5.52 4.32 -6.63
C CYS A 90 -4.23 5.05 -6.30
N ALA A 91 -3.10 4.60 -6.85
CA ALA A 91 -1.80 5.26 -6.65
C ALA A 91 -1.78 6.71 -7.14
N LEU A 92 -2.41 7.00 -8.30
CA LEU A 92 -2.55 8.36 -8.80
C LEU A 92 -3.41 9.23 -7.87
N ALA A 93 -4.55 8.71 -7.39
CA ALA A 93 -5.40 9.42 -6.44
C ALA A 93 -4.68 9.67 -5.10
N MET A 94 -3.89 8.71 -4.61
CA MET A 94 -3.08 8.89 -3.40
C MET A 94 -2.04 10.00 -3.59
N ARG A 95 -1.37 10.05 -4.74
CA ARG A 95 -0.41 11.12 -5.06
C ARG A 95 -1.07 12.50 -5.08
N GLU A 96 -2.24 12.62 -5.69
CA GLU A 96 -3.00 13.88 -5.71
C GLU A 96 -3.45 14.31 -4.31
N ALA A 97 -3.85 13.36 -3.46
CA ALA A 97 -4.31 13.61 -2.11
C ALA A 97 -3.21 14.16 -1.17
N MET A 98 -1.93 14.01 -1.52
CA MET A 98 -0.83 14.58 -0.73
C MET A 98 -0.93 16.09 -0.56
N ALA A 99 -1.52 16.81 -1.53
CA ALA A 99 -1.80 18.23 -1.39
C ALA A 99 -2.75 18.52 -0.21
N THR A 100 -3.77 17.69 -0.03
CA THR A 100 -4.73 17.79 1.09
C THR A 100 -4.08 17.44 2.42
N VAL A 101 -3.29 16.34 2.46
CA VAL A 101 -2.51 15.93 3.65
C VAL A 101 -1.59 17.07 4.09
N ASN A 102 -0.83 17.63 3.18
CA ASN A 102 0.14 18.69 3.47
C ASN A 102 -0.53 20.02 3.85
N ALA A 103 -1.69 20.33 3.27
CA ALA A 103 -2.47 21.50 3.70
C ALA A 103 -2.98 21.34 5.15
N ALA A 104 -3.39 20.15 5.56
CA ALA A 104 -3.78 19.84 6.94
C ALA A 104 -2.58 19.90 7.90
N ASN A 105 -1.45 19.30 7.52
CA ASN A 105 -0.20 19.36 8.28
C ASN A 105 0.24 20.81 8.53
N LYS A 106 0.25 21.62 7.49
CA LYS A 106 0.61 23.04 7.60
C LYS A 106 -0.28 23.81 8.56
N LYS A 107 -1.61 23.56 8.54
CA LYS A 107 -2.56 24.17 9.48
C LYS A 107 -2.30 23.75 10.94
N ALA A 108 -1.81 22.52 11.13
CA ALA A 108 -1.47 21.97 12.44
C ALA A 108 -0.04 22.33 12.90
N GLY A 109 0.72 23.09 12.11
CA GLY A 109 2.12 23.41 12.41
C GLY A 109 3.06 22.20 12.28
N LEU A 110 2.66 21.21 11.49
CA LEU A 110 3.43 19.99 11.20
C LEU A 110 4.17 20.15 9.85
N PRO A 111 5.29 19.41 9.65
CA PRO A 111 6.00 19.41 8.39
C PRO A 111 5.19 18.79 7.25
N GLU A 112 5.52 19.17 6.02
CA GLU A 112 5.02 18.54 4.81
C GLU A 112 5.66 17.18 4.62
N LEU A 113 4.89 16.25 4.07
CA LEU A 113 5.31 14.89 3.75
C LEU A 113 5.42 14.71 2.24
N GLN A 114 6.34 13.87 1.82
CA GLN A 114 6.40 13.32 0.47
C GLN A 114 6.26 11.79 0.58
N HIS A 115 5.67 11.16 -0.41
CA HIS A 115 5.58 9.72 -0.46
C HIS A 115 6.06 9.17 -1.81
N ARG A 116 6.26 7.88 -1.86
CA ARG A 116 6.57 7.13 -3.07
C ARG A 116 5.70 5.88 -3.09
N ILE A 117 5.37 5.41 -4.27
CA ILE A 117 4.49 4.26 -4.45
C ILE A 117 5.09 3.30 -5.47
N ALA A 118 5.13 2.02 -5.13
CA ALA A 118 5.53 0.95 -6.04
C ALA A 118 4.36 0.00 -6.29
N LEU A 119 4.22 -0.45 -7.54
CA LEU A 119 3.20 -1.40 -7.96
C LEU A 119 3.84 -2.58 -8.69
N ASN A 120 3.44 -3.79 -8.32
CA ASN A 120 3.89 -5.01 -8.96
C ASN A 120 2.77 -6.04 -9.06
N THR A 121 2.58 -6.64 -10.23
CA THR A 121 1.60 -7.70 -10.45
C THR A 121 2.32 -9.06 -10.48
N GLY A 122 1.80 -10.01 -9.72
CA GLY A 122 2.39 -11.34 -9.67
C GLY A 122 1.62 -12.31 -8.78
N SER A 123 2.09 -13.56 -8.78
CA SER A 123 1.46 -14.64 -8.01
C SER A 123 1.89 -14.61 -6.55
N VAL A 124 0.93 -14.79 -5.67
CA VAL A 124 1.09 -14.92 -4.22
C VAL A 124 0.21 -16.06 -3.69
N ILE A 125 0.53 -16.56 -2.50
CA ILE A 125 -0.43 -17.35 -1.70
C ILE A 125 -1.22 -16.34 -0.87
N ALA A 126 -2.54 -16.30 -1.08
CA ALA A 126 -3.46 -15.44 -0.34
C ALA A 126 -4.41 -16.29 0.50
N GLY A 127 -4.49 -16.01 1.80
CA GLY A 127 -5.35 -16.79 2.71
C GLY A 127 -5.08 -16.47 4.18
N ASN A 128 -5.59 -17.34 5.06
CA ASN A 128 -5.40 -17.20 6.50
C ASN A 128 -4.04 -17.76 6.90
N ILE A 129 -3.12 -16.86 7.24
CA ILE A 129 -1.73 -17.18 7.54
C ILE A 129 -1.45 -16.88 9.00
N GLY A 130 -0.82 -17.84 9.69
CA GLY A 130 -0.47 -17.72 11.10
C GLY A 130 -0.48 -19.05 11.83
N SER A 131 -0.91 -19.01 13.08
CA SER A 131 -1.10 -20.20 13.93
C SER A 131 -2.55 -20.29 14.38
N GLU A 132 -2.93 -21.44 14.97
CA GLU A 132 -4.26 -21.62 15.58
C GLU A 132 -4.62 -20.54 16.61
N GLN A 133 -3.60 -19.94 17.25
CA GLN A 133 -3.80 -18.88 18.27
C GLN A 133 -3.88 -17.48 17.67
N ARG A 134 -3.28 -17.27 16.49
CA ARG A 134 -3.24 -15.96 15.80
C ARG A 134 -3.06 -16.15 14.31
N ALA A 135 -4.12 -15.95 13.58
CA ALA A 135 -4.10 -15.92 12.13
C ALA A 135 -4.64 -14.58 11.61
N LYS A 136 -4.12 -14.14 10.47
CA LYS A 136 -4.67 -13.02 9.71
C LYS A 136 -4.84 -13.45 8.25
N TYR A 137 -5.83 -12.88 7.57
CA TYR A 137 -5.83 -12.94 6.11
C TYR A 137 -4.69 -12.08 5.58
N GLY A 138 -3.88 -12.61 4.68
CA GLY A 138 -2.74 -11.91 4.12
C GLY A 138 -2.20 -12.59 2.87
N CYS A 139 -1.18 -11.98 2.29
CA CYS A 139 -0.51 -12.45 1.09
C CYS A 139 0.96 -12.73 1.36
N VAL A 140 1.46 -13.88 0.87
CA VAL A 140 2.88 -14.22 0.93
C VAL A 140 3.37 -14.73 -0.42
N GLY A 141 4.58 -14.35 -0.79
CA GLY A 141 5.20 -14.82 -2.04
C GLY A 141 6.33 -13.93 -2.52
N HIS A 142 7.00 -14.41 -3.56
CA HIS A 142 8.13 -13.69 -4.15
C HIS A 142 7.73 -12.30 -4.70
N ALA A 143 6.51 -12.18 -5.23
CA ALA A 143 5.99 -10.91 -5.75
C ALA A 143 5.96 -9.79 -4.69
N MET A 144 5.70 -10.11 -3.41
CA MET A 144 5.75 -9.16 -2.29
C MET A 144 7.17 -8.59 -2.13
N ASN A 145 8.18 -9.45 -2.14
CA ASN A 145 9.59 -9.04 -2.04
C ASN A 145 10.05 -8.22 -3.25
N VAL A 146 9.56 -8.53 -4.45
CA VAL A 146 9.84 -7.74 -5.66
C VAL A 146 9.25 -6.34 -5.50
N THR A 147 8.01 -6.22 -5.02
CA THR A 147 7.37 -4.91 -4.80
C THR A 147 8.18 -4.04 -3.84
N SER A 148 8.66 -4.61 -2.73
CA SER A 148 9.51 -3.88 -1.77
C SER A 148 10.84 -3.42 -2.40
N ARG A 149 11.43 -4.20 -3.31
CA ARG A 149 12.65 -3.79 -4.02
C ARG A 149 12.37 -2.66 -5.02
N ILE A 150 11.22 -2.68 -5.71
CA ILE A 150 10.80 -1.61 -6.60
C ILE A 150 10.57 -0.33 -5.79
N GLU A 151 9.90 -0.44 -4.63
CA GLU A 151 9.69 0.68 -3.71
C GLU A 151 11.01 1.32 -3.30
N GLY A 152 12.02 0.54 -2.93
CA GLY A 152 13.36 1.02 -2.59
C GLY A 152 14.13 1.71 -3.75
N GLN A 153 13.67 1.59 -4.99
CA GLN A 153 14.22 2.28 -6.18
C GLN A 153 13.39 3.53 -6.55
N THR A 154 12.21 3.68 -5.96
CA THR A 154 11.25 4.75 -6.28
C THR A 154 11.68 6.05 -5.60
N HIS A 155 11.65 7.15 -6.33
CA HIS A 155 11.99 8.47 -5.82
C HIS A 155 10.78 9.19 -5.20
N ASN A 156 11.03 10.34 -4.58
CA ASN A 156 10.00 11.16 -3.95
C ASN A 156 8.92 11.57 -4.96
N ASP A 157 7.66 11.44 -4.55
CA ASP A 157 6.45 11.75 -5.34
C ASP A 157 6.32 10.94 -6.65
N GLU A 158 7.08 9.87 -6.78
CA GLU A 158 7.05 8.97 -7.93
C GLU A 158 6.13 7.77 -7.69
N ILE A 159 5.52 7.31 -8.78
CA ILE A 159 4.81 6.02 -8.85
C ILE A 159 5.57 5.14 -9.82
N LEU A 160 6.21 4.08 -9.33
CA LEU A 160 6.96 3.14 -10.15
C LEU A 160 6.18 1.84 -10.29
N ILE A 161 5.99 1.38 -11.52
CA ILE A 161 5.27 0.14 -11.81
C ILE A 161 6.20 -0.89 -12.45
N SER A 162 6.02 -2.16 -12.13
CA SER A 162 6.73 -3.24 -12.81
C SER A 162 6.23 -3.43 -14.25
N ASP A 163 7.07 -4.02 -15.10
CA ASP A 163 6.67 -4.40 -16.46
C ASP A 163 5.50 -5.40 -16.45
N ALA A 164 5.42 -6.27 -15.44
CA ALA A 164 4.27 -7.17 -15.23
C ALA A 164 2.98 -6.37 -15.00
N THR A 165 2.99 -5.34 -14.18
CA THR A 165 1.83 -4.45 -13.99
C THR A 165 1.49 -3.71 -15.27
N ARG A 166 2.50 -3.16 -15.96
CA ARG A 166 2.31 -2.43 -17.22
C ARG A 166 1.62 -3.26 -18.30
N ARG A 167 1.99 -4.54 -18.42
CA ARG A 167 1.39 -5.45 -19.41
C ARG A 167 0.00 -5.93 -19.04
N ALA A 168 -0.41 -5.78 -17.79
CA ALA A 168 -1.67 -6.29 -17.29
C ALA A 168 -2.87 -5.35 -17.56
N PHE A 169 -2.64 -4.16 -18.12
CA PHE A 169 -3.69 -3.24 -18.57
C PHE A 169 -3.39 -2.67 -19.97
N SER A 170 -4.40 -2.06 -20.62
CA SER A 170 -4.23 -1.42 -21.91
C SER A 170 -3.29 -0.22 -21.82
N GLN A 171 -2.29 -0.13 -22.70
CA GLN A 171 -1.24 0.89 -22.67
C GLN A 171 -1.75 2.33 -22.89
N ASP A 172 -2.95 2.49 -23.43
CA ASP A 172 -3.50 3.81 -23.79
C ASP A 172 -4.27 4.49 -22.63
N ILE A 173 -4.33 3.85 -21.46
CA ILE A 173 -5.11 4.34 -20.31
C ILE A 173 -4.33 5.34 -19.47
N PHE A 174 -2.99 5.19 -19.40
CA PHE A 174 -2.12 6.03 -18.57
C PHE A 174 -0.94 6.56 -19.39
N GLU A 175 -0.56 7.80 -19.09
CA GLU A 175 0.70 8.36 -19.55
C GLU A 175 1.84 7.81 -18.70
N LEU A 176 2.74 7.08 -19.33
CA LEU A 176 3.91 6.48 -18.67
C LEU A 176 5.15 7.31 -19.00
N GLY A 177 5.95 7.61 -17.97
CA GLY A 177 7.29 8.16 -18.13
C GLY A 177 8.26 7.15 -18.75
N GLU A 178 9.45 7.61 -19.08
CA GLU A 178 10.53 6.72 -19.54
C GLU A 178 11.01 5.81 -18.38
N PRO A 179 11.42 4.56 -18.68
CA PRO A 179 11.87 3.61 -17.67
C PRO A 179 13.24 3.99 -17.09
#